data_322d3db6a2c0ce5c6946bb572e424276
#
_entry.id   322d3db6a2c0ce5c6946bb572e424276
#
_cell.length_a   1.000
_cell.length_b   1.000
_cell.length_c   1.000
_cell.angle_alpha   90.00
_cell.angle_beta   90.00
_cell.angle_gamma   90.00
#
_symmetry.space_group_name_H-M   'P 1'
#
loop_
_entity.id
_entity.type
_entity.pdbx_description
1 polymer ?
#
loop_
_entity_poly.entity_id
_entity_poly.type
_entity_poly.pdbx_seq_one_letter_code
_entity_poly.pdbx_strand_id
1 'polypeptide(L)'
;MIANYQQPGAAIDYTNPTSDTIKAGQVVSLTTRIGIAGTEIPAAAVGSLHVKGVFTMDKASGAIALGAAVYYNASTDKITTTASSAVPAGWAIAAAKSEDATVQVCIG
;
A
#
# COMPACT_ATOMS: atom_id res chain seq x y z
N MET A 1 4.74 6.22 30.35
CA MET A 1 3.56 6.16 29.45
C MET A 1 2.91 4.79 29.58
N ILE A 2 1.60 4.75 29.56
CA ILE A 2 0.83 3.49 29.57
C ILE A 2 0.03 3.44 28.28
N ALA A 3 0.24 2.38 27.48
CA ALA A 3 -0.51 2.18 26.25
C ALA A 3 -1.65 1.19 26.51
N ASN A 4 -2.83 1.52 26.02
CA ASN A 4 -4.01 0.67 26.14
C ASN A 4 -4.26 -0.04 24.81
N TYR A 5 -4.46 -1.35 24.87
CA TYR A 5 -4.81 -2.13 23.69
C TYR A 5 -6.21 -1.74 23.21
N GLN A 6 -6.36 -1.43 21.93
CA GLN A 6 -7.65 -1.05 21.34
C GLN A 6 -8.20 -2.14 20.43
N GLN A 7 -7.36 -2.67 19.51
CA GLN A 7 -7.82 -3.64 18.52
C GLN A 7 -6.62 -4.26 17.79
N PRO A 8 -6.83 -5.37 17.08
CA PRO A 8 -5.83 -5.84 16.10
C PRO A 8 -5.58 -4.78 15.05
N GLY A 9 -4.33 -4.62 14.62
CA GLY A 9 -3.91 -3.55 13.71
C GLY A 9 -3.75 -3.97 12.25
N ALA A 10 -4.41 -5.04 11.80
CA ALA A 10 -4.33 -5.47 10.40
C ALA A 10 -5.20 -4.61 9.47
N ALA A 11 -6.28 -4.07 9.98
CA ALA A 11 -7.16 -3.15 9.27
C ALA A 11 -7.62 -2.05 10.22
N ILE A 12 -7.86 -0.88 9.67
CA ILE A 12 -8.34 0.29 10.43
C ILE A 12 -9.55 0.90 9.74
N ASP A 13 -10.32 1.69 10.49
CA ASP A 13 -11.36 2.53 9.91
C ASP A 13 -10.69 3.74 9.26
N TYR A 14 -11.08 4.02 8.01
CA TYR A 14 -10.52 5.12 7.25
C TYR A 14 -11.63 5.95 6.64
N THR A 15 -11.61 7.25 6.89
CA THR A 15 -12.54 8.20 6.26
C THR A 15 -11.93 8.70 4.96
N ASN A 16 -12.65 8.53 3.85
CA ASN A 16 -12.19 9.02 2.55
C ASN A 16 -12.24 10.55 2.50
N PRO A 17 -11.08 11.23 2.51
CA PRO A 17 -11.04 12.69 2.51
C PRO A 17 -11.17 13.30 1.12
N THR A 18 -11.25 12.48 0.07
CA THR A 18 -11.30 12.95 -1.31
C THR A 18 -12.74 13.12 -1.78
N SER A 19 -12.90 13.76 -2.92
CA SER A 19 -14.22 13.91 -3.57
C SER A 19 -14.60 12.71 -4.45
N ASP A 20 -13.67 11.75 -4.62
CA ASP A 20 -13.88 10.57 -5.45
C ASP A 20 -14.03 9.32 -4.60
N THR A 21 -14.78 8.35 -5.10
CA THR A 21 -14.92 7.04 -4.47
C THR A 21 -13.59 6.28 -4.54
N ILE A 22 -13.16 5.72 -3.42
CA ILE A 22 -12.03 4.78 -3.36
C ILE A 22 -12.58 3.40 -3.65
N LYS A 23 -12.03 2.72 -4.65
CA LYS A 23 -12.48 1.38 -5.04
C LYS A 23 -11.87 0.32 -4.14
N ALA A 24 -12.56 -0.80 -3.95
CA ALA A 24 -12.01 -1.95 -3.25
C ALA A 24 -10.71 -2.41 -3.93
N GLY A 25 -9.67 -2.67 -3.13
CA GLY A 25 -8.35 -3.04 -3.62
C GLY A 25 -7.45 -1.88 -4.03
N GLN A 26 -7.95 -0.66 -4.02
CA GLN A 26 -7.16 0.51 -4.38
C GLN A 26 -6.09 0.80 -3.33
N VAL A 27 -4.89 1.15 -3.80
CA VAL A 27 -3.80 1.59 -2.92
C VAL A 27 -4.08 3.03 -2.45
N VAL A 28 -3.98 3.25 -1.16
CA VAL A 28 -4.20 4.56 -0.54
C VAL A 28 -2.91 5.02 0.11
N SER A 29 -2.43 6.20 -0.27
CA SER A 29 -1.26 6.81 0.38
C SER A 29 -1.67 7.45 1.70
N LEU A 30 -0.94 7.07 2.76
CA LEU A 30 -1.03 7.72 4.07
C LEU A 30 0.19 8.63 4.32
N THR A 31 0.84 9.08 3.25
CA THR A 31 2.02 9.96 3.24
C THR A 31 3.30 9.24 3.65
N THR A 32 3.32 8.56 4.78
CA THR A 32 4.51 7.84 5.29
C THR A 32 4.41 6.33 5.11
N ARG A 33 3.27 5.84 4.65
CA ARG A 33 2.99 4.43 4.36
C ARG A 33 1.78 4.32 3.46
N ILE A 34 1.47 3.12 3.03
CA ILE A 34 0.27 2.86 2.24
C ILE A 34 -0.68 1.94 2.99
N GLY A 35 -1.95 1.98 2.56
CA GLY A 35 -2.95 1.00 2.91
C GLY A 35 -3.67 0.52 1.66
N ILE A 36 -4.44 -0.54 1.79
CA ILE A 36 -5.23 -1.12 0.70
C ILE A 36 -6.69 -1.10 1.11
N ALA A 37 -7.55 -0.49 0.31
CA ALA A 37 -8.98 -0.44 0.61
C ALA A 37 -9.58 -1.86 0.58
N GLY A 38 -10.17 -2.28 1.69
CA GLY A 38 -10.81 -3.57 1.81
C GLY A 38 -12.23 -3.57 1.24
N THR A 39 -12.83 -2.38 1.14
CA THR A 39 -14.17 -2.16 0.60
C THR A 39 -14.17 -0.91 -0.25
N GLU A 40 -15.22 -0.71 -1.03
CA GLU A 40 -15.46 0.57 -1.67
C GLU A 40 -15.76 1.63 -0.59
N ILE A 41 -15.12 2.79 -0.69
CA ILE A 41 -15.28 3.89 0.27
C ILE A 41 -15.72 5.14 -0.47
N PRO A 42 -17.02 5.46 -0.48
CA PRO A 42 -17.51 6.70 -1.10
C PRO A 42 -16.90 7.95 -0.44
N ALA A 43 -16.95 9.06 -1.15
CA ALA A 43 -16.46 10.35 -0.63
C ALA A 43 -17.06 10.66 0.74
N ALA A 44 -16.26 11.11 1.68
CA ALA A 44 -16.62 11.43 3.07
C ALA A 44 -17.14 10.25 3.89
N ALA A 45 -17.20 9.04 3.33
CA ALA A 45 -17.63 7.84 4.07
C ALA A 45 -16.45 7.18 4.78
N VAL A 46 -16.77 6.31 5.74
CA VAL A 46 -15.81 5.47 6.45
C VAL A 46 -15.82 4.07 5.86
N GLY A 47 -14.65 3.52 5.62
CA GLY A 47 -14.50 2.14 5.18
C GLY A 47 -13.29 1.46 5.81
N SER A 48 -13.07 0.20 5.46
CA SER A 48 -11.96 -0.58 5.98
C SER A 48 -10.71 -0.40 5.11
N LEU A 49 -9.59 -0.12 5.75
CA LEU A 49 -8.29 0.01 5.10
C LEU A 49 -7.33 -1.02 5.69
N HIS A 50 -6.85 -1.95 4.86
CA HIS A 50 -5.84 -2.91 5.28
C HIS A 50 -4.47 -2.22 5.38
N VAL A 51 -3.81 -2.37 6.52
CA VAL A 51 -2.50 -1.76 6.78
C VAL A 51 -1.41 -2.79 7.06
N LYS A 52 -1.74 -4.08 6.98
CA LYS A 52 -0.81 -5.21 7.08
C LYS A 52 -1.21 -6.30 6.10
N GLY A 53 -0.26 -7.10 5.71
CA GLY A 53 -0.48 -8.27 4.87
C GLY A 53 0.37 -8.25 3.61
N VAL A 54 0.21 -9.27 2.80
CA VAL A 54 0.93 -9.44 1.54
C VAL A 54 -0.05 -9.20 0.40
N PHE A 55 0.33 -8.32 -0.52
CA PHE A 55 -0.49 -7.95 -1.66
C PHE A 55 0.33 -8.02 -2.95
N THR A 56 -0.30 -8.46 -4.03
CA THR A 56 0.27 -8.38 -5.36
C THR A 56 -0.05 -7.00 -5.95
N MET A 57 0.98 -6.27 -6.33
CA MET A 57 0.84 -4.90 -6.84
C MET A 57 1.59 -4.72 -8.16
N ASP A 58 1.11 -3.80 -8.98
CA ASP A 58 1.77 -3.44 -10.22
C ASP A 58 3.14 -2.83 -9.93
N LYS A 59 4.13 -3.22 -10.71
CA LYS A 59 5.49 -2.70 -10.53
C LYS A 59 5.95 -1.91 -11.75
N ALA A 60 6.81 -0.92 -11.49
CA ALA A 60 7.56 -0.22 -12.50
C ALA A 60 8.63 -1.17 -13.11
N SER A 61 9.22 -0.77 -14.23
CA SER A 61 10.33 -1.50 -14.83
C SER A 61 11.53 -1.56 -13.87
N GLY A 62 12.33 -2.61 -13.97
CA GLY A 62 13.47 -2.85 -13.11
C GLY A 62 13.27 -4.06 -12.21
N ALA A 63 14.31 -4.84 -12.02
CA ALA A 63 14.26 -6.02 -11.15
C ALA A 63 14.15 -5.61 -9.68
N ILE A 64 13.43 -6.42 -8.90
CA ILE A 64 13.29 -6.24 -7.45
C ILE A 64 13.76 -7.53 -6.79
N ALA A 65 14.72 -7.41 -5.86
CA ALA A 65 15.24 -8.55 -5.12
C ALA A 65 14.31 -8.92 -3.96
N LEU A 66 14.31 -10.19 -3.56
CA LEU A 66 13.67 -10.63 -2.34
C LEU A 66 14.21 -9.82 -1.14
N GLY A 67 13.32 -9.28 -0.33
CA GLY A 67 13.68 -8.48 0.85
C GLY A 67 13.95 -7.01 0.56
N ALA A 68 13.93 -6.59 -0.71
CA ALA A 68 14.18 -5.19 -1.05
C ALA A 68 13.09 -4.27 -0.52
N ALA A 69 13.46 -3.13 0.02
CA ALA A 69 12.51 -2.08 0.38
C ALA A 69 11.88 -1.52 -0.90
N VAL A 70 10.56 -1.36 -0.89
CA VAL A 70 9.83 -0.85 -2.03
C VAL A 70 8.97 0.34 -1.66
N TYR A 71 8.62 1.14 -2.66
CA TYR A 71 7.92 2.40 -2.52
C TYR A 71 6.76 2.46 -3.51
N TYR A 72 5.73 3.19 -3.16
CA TYR A 72 4.60 3.43 -4.03
C TYR A 72 4.72 4.81 -4.69
N ASN A 73 4.74 4.83 -6.02
CA ASN A 73 4.74 6.07 -6.78
C ASN A 73 3.31 6.39 -7.21
N ALA A 74 2.71 7.40 -6.57
CA ALA A 74 1.33 7.77 -6.83
C ALA A 74 1.12 8.32 -8.25
N SER A 75 2.15 8.93 -8.85
CA SER A 75 2.05 9.49 -10.21
C SER A 75 1.90 8.41 -11.26
N THR A 76 2.55 7.26 -11.07
CA THR A 76 2.47 6.13 -12.00
C THR A 76 1.57 5.01 -11.50
N ASP A 77 1.13 5.08 -10.24
CA ASP A 77 0.33 4.05 -9.58
C ASP A 77 1.05 2.69 -9.61
N LYS A 78 2.35 2.69 -9.30
CA LYS A 78 3.20 1.49 -9.37
C LYS A 78 4.19 1.44 -8.21
N ILE A 79 4.61 0.20 -7.90
CA ILE A 79 5.66 -0.06 -6.92
C ILE A 79 7.03 0.10 -7.59
N THR A 80 7.94 0.75 -6.91
CA THR A 80 9.29 1.02 -7.38
C THR A 80 10.30 0.82 -6.25
N THR A 81 11.56 0.64 -6.60
CA THR A 81 12.67 0.64 -5.63
C THR A 81 13.24 2.03 -5.40
N THR A 82 12.77 3.03 -6.12
CA THR A 82 13.22 4.42 -6.02
C THR A 82 12.42 5.16 -4.95
N ALA A 83 13.11 5.65 -3.93
CA ALA A 83 12.47 6.35 -2.80
C ALA A 83 12.04 7.78 -3.16
N SER A 84 12.68 8.41 -4.14
CA SER A 84 12.42 9.81 -4.51
C SER A 84 10.97 10.01 -4.99
N SER A 85 10.26 10.96 -4.38
CA SER A 85 8.86 11.29 -4.69
C SER A 85 7.91 10.09 -4.56
N ALA A 86 8.25 9.14 -3.70
CA ALA A 86 7.45 7.93 -3.48
C ALA A 86 7.18 7.71 -2.00
N VAL A 87 6.15 6.93 -1.70
CA VAL A 87 5.72 6.62 -0.33
C VAL A 87 6.24 5.24 0.05
N PRO A 88 6.87 5.07 1.23
CA PRO A 88 7.29 3.74 1.69
C PRO A 88 6.11 2.77 1.67
N ALA A 89 6.29 1.62 1.01
CA ALA A 89 5.22 0.64 0.88
C ALA A 89 5.47 -0.63 1.68
N GLY A 90 6.73 -0.99 1.90
CA GLY A 90 7.08 -2.21 2.61
C GLY A 90 8.29 -2.89 1.96
N TRP A 91 8.21 -4.20 1.79
CA TRP A 91 9.32 -4.96 1.21
C TRP A 91 8.80 -6.10 0.36
N ALA A 92 9.60 -6.50 -0.63
CA ALA A 92 9.26 -7.59 -1.54
C ALA A 92 9.49 -8.95 -0.87
N ILE A 93 8.48 -9.80 -0.86
CA ILE A 93 8.59 -11.14 -0.27
C ILE A 93 9.12 -12.19 -1.27
N ALA A 94 9.23 -11.81 -2.53
CA ALA A 94 9.78 -12.66 -3.59
C ALA A 94 10.47 -11.76 -4.61
N ALA A 95 11.47 -12.31 -5.28
CA ALA A 95 12.14 -11.58 -6.35
C ALA A 95 11.19 -11.38 -7.55
N ALA A 96 11.30 -10.25 -8.19
CA ALA A 96 10.58 -9.94 -9.44
C ALA A 96 11.59 -9.54 -10.51
N LYS A 97 11.41 -10.04 -11.73
CA LYS A 97 12.26 -9.71 -12.86
C LYS A 97 11.90 -8.35 -13.42
N SER A 98 12.81 -7.74 -14.17
CA SER A 98 12.59 -6.42 -14.78
C SER A 98 11.32 -6.37 -15.64
N GLU A 99 11.06 -7.44 -16.39
CA GLU A 99 9.90 -7.54 -17.28
C GLU A 99 8.60 -7.99 -16.59
N ASP A 100 8.65 -8.38 -15.33
CA ASP A 100 7.44 -8.78 -14.60
C ASP A 100 6.52 -7.57 -14.40
N ALA A 101 5.21 -7.79 -14.55
CA ALA A 101 4.22 -6.74 -14.41
C ALA A 101 3.87 -6.45 -12.94
N THR A 102 4.10 -7.41 -12.05
CA THR A 102 3.68 -7.33 -10.65
C THR A 102 4.79 -7.78 -9.70
N VAL A 103 4.62 -7.42 -8.43
CA VAL A 103 5.48 -7.84 -7.33
C VAL A 103 4.62 -8.09 -6.10
N GLN A 104 5.01 -9.06 -5.28
CA GLN A 104 4.34 -9.33 -4.01
C GLN A 104 5.03 -8.54 -2.90
N VAL A 105 4.25 -7.71 -2.21
CA VAL A 105 4.73 -6.77 -1.20
C VAL A 105 4.08 -7.05 0.13
N CYS A 106 4.91 -7.14 1.18
CA CYS A 106 4.44 -7.15 2.56
C CYS A 106 4.39 -5.71 3.06
N ILE A 107 3.20 -5.22 3.35
CA ILE A 107 2.99 -3.89 3.93
C ILE A 107 2.82 -4.00 5.44
N GLY A 108 3.26 -3.00 6.16
CA GLY A 108 3.15 -3.00 7.61
C GLY A 108 4.02 -4.00 8.30
#